data_84117a694e9c4f92f2d5b85427ada26d
#
_entry.id   84117a694e9c4f92f2d5b85427ada26d
#
_cell.length_a   1.000
_cell.length_b   1.000
_cell.length_c   1.000
_cell.angle_alpha   90.00
_cell.angle_beta   90.00
_cell.angle_gamma   90.00
#
_symmetry.space_group_name_H-M   'P 1'
#
loop_
_entity.id
_entity.type
_entity.pdbx_description
1 polymer ?
#
loop_
_entity_poly.entity_id
_entity_poly.type
_entity_poly.pdbx_seq_one_letter_code
_entity_poly.pdbx_strand_id
1 'polypeptide(L)'
;MSSSHKQTTQIEAPFGRLITAMVTPFLKDGSIDWDGVAKIAQHLADTGHDAIDVNGTTGEAPTTKTSEKLEIIRVVKSTVGDRVKVLTGAGDNETAYTVDQAKRCAELGVDGLLIVAPYYNKPPQAGIEAHFKAVAAATDVPIMMYDIPGRTGVPIEEDTICRLAEVKNIVALKDAKGNPASTSWVIQRTGLPVYSGDDILNLPLLSVGAVGFVSVCGHTVGNQLKAMLDAWFAGDSVRALEIHQELLPVFTGTFRTQGAILTKAALTLMGLPGGFTRLPLVDATDAQIAQLREDLRQGGVVLK
;
A
#
# COMPACT_ATOMS: atom_id res chain seq x y z
N MET A 1 -22.13 -33.29 -23.33
CA MET A 1 -22.29 -32.05 -22.53
C MET A 1 -20.96 -31.37 -22.50
N SER A 2 -20.78 -30.39 -23.38
CA SER A 2 -19.53 -29.61 -23.49
C SER A 2 -19.51 -28.59 -22.35
N SER A 3 -18.71 -28.82 -21.32
CA SER A 3 -18.45 -27.79 -20.30
C SER A 3 -17.54 -26.73 -20.93
N SER A 4 -18.14 -25.62 -21.37
CA SER A 4 -17.37 -24.44 -21.67
C SER A 4 -16.69 -23.99 -20.37
N HIS A 5 -15.41 -24.31 -20.18
CA HIS A 5 -14.58 -23.61 -19.24
C HIS A 5 -14.58 -22.13 -19.68
N LYS A 6 -15.35 -21.29 -18.98
CA LYS A 6 -15.15 -19.85 -19.06
C LYS A 6 -13.67 -19.61 -18.69
N GLN A 7 -12.87 -19.24 -19.67
CA GLN A 7 -11.55 -18.67 -19.39
C GLN A 7 -11.79 -17.55 -18.39
N THR A 8 -11.23 -17.71 -17.20
CA THR A 8 -11.23 -16.64 -16.19
C THR A 8 -10.43 -15.51 -16.80
N THR A 9 -11.10 -14.51 -17.35
CA THR A 9 -10.43 -13.31 -17.88
C THR A 9 -9.67 -12.71 -16.72
N GLN A 10 -8.36 -12.59 -16.87
CA GLN A 10 -7.51 -12.04 -15.81
C GLN A 10 -7.96 -10.61 -15.52
N ILE A 11 -8.31 -10.32 -14.27
CA ILE A 11 -8.75 -8.99 -13.85
C ILE A 11 -7.57 -8.02 -14.07
N GLU A 12 -7.83 -6.89 -14.70
CA GLU A 12 -6.82 -5.85 -14.90
C GLU A 12 -6.38 -5.24 -13.56
N ALA A 13 -5.10 -4.87 -13.48
CA ALA A 13 -4.52 -4.18 -12.34
C ALA A 13 -4.39 -2.68 -12.67
N PRO A 14 -5.37 -1.82 -12.29
CA PRO A 14 -5.45 -0.43 -12.75
C PRO A 14 -4.23 0.41 -12.40
N PHE A 15 -3.52 0.05 -11.33
CA PHE A 15 -2.33 0.75 -10.87
C PHE A 15 -1.03 -0.04 -11.07
N GLY A 16 -1.06 -1.10 -11.89
CA GLY A 16 0.01 -2.10 -11.94
C GLY A 16 -0.12 -3.11 -10.80
N ARG A 17 0.86 -4.02 -10.64
CA ARG A 17 0.76 -5.14 -9.69
C ARG A 17 1.58 -4.94 -8.43
N LEU A 18 2.73 -4.27 -8.52
CA LEU A 18 3.60 -3.97 -7.39
C LEU A 18 3.52 -2.48 -7.04
N ILE A 19 2.90 -2.19 -5.93
CA ILE A 19 2.80 -0.84 -5.35
C ILE A 19 3.52 -0.87 -4.00
N THR A 20 4.27 0.17 -3.64
CA THR A 20 4.81 0.30 -2.28
C THR A 20 4.24 1.54 -1.59
N ALA A 21 3.70 1.32 -0.38
CA ALA A 21 3.30 2.38 0.53
C ALA A 21 4.56 3.01 1.15
N MET A 22 5.03 4.10 0.54
CA MET A 22 6.32 4.72 0.80
C MET A 22 6.39 5.39 2.18
N VAL A 23 7.51 5.21 2.90
CA VAL A 23 7.83 5.97 4.12
C VAL A 23 8.13 7.44 3.79
N THR A 24 7.91 8.32 4.75
CA THR A 24 8.34 9.73 4.70
C THR A 24 9.57 9.89 5.59
N PRO A 25 10.78 10.09 5.05
CA PRO A 25 11.97 10.30 5.87
C PRO A 25 11.93 11.68 6.54
N PHE A 26 12.16 11.73 7.84
CA PHE A 26 12.29 12.99 8.58
C PHE A 26 13.74 13.19 9.03
N LEU A 27 14.15 14.46 9.16
CA LEU A 27 15.38 14.84 9.83
C LEU A 27 15.20 14.75 11.35
N LYS A 28 16.28 14.84 12.10
CA LYS A 28 16.26 14.73 13.58
C LYS A 28 15.40 15.80 14.26
N ASP A 29 15.25 16.95 13.64
CA ASP A 29 14.39 18.05 14.13
C ASP A 29 12.90 17.86 13.77
N GLY A 30 12.56 16.74 13.09
CA GLY A 30 11.23 16.42 12.65
C GLY A 30 10.81 17.10 11.33
N SER A 31 11.64 17.88 10.68
CA SER A 31 11.37 18.38 9.32
C SER A 31 11.52 17.24 8.29
N ILE A 32 10.90 17.40 7.10
CA ILE A 32 11.00 16.40 6.04
C ILE A 32 12.38 16.47 5.39
N ASP A 33 13.03 15.32 5.20
CA ASP A 33 14.20 15.16 4.35
C ASP A 33 13.79 15.05 2.88
N TRP A 34 13.70 16.19 2.20
CA TRP A 34 13.24 16.26 0.81
C TRP A 34 14.15 15.51 -0.16
N ASP A 35 15.46 15.54 0.05
CA ASP A 35 16.42 14.75 -0.73
C ASP A 35 16.22 13.26 -0.46
N GLY A 36 15.92 12.91 0.78
CA GLY A 36 15.56 11.56 1.18
C GLY A 36 14.29 11.06 0.51
N VAL A 37 13.24 11.89 0.46
CA VAL A 37 11.99 11.57 -0.26
C VAL A 37 12.29 11.24 -1.73
N ALA A 38 13.07 12.09 -2.41
CA ALA A 38 13.43 11.86 -3.81
C ALA A 38 14.25 10.56 -4.00
N LYS A 39 15.25 10.31 -3.13
CA LYS A 39 16.09 9.11 -3.21
C LYS A 39 15.32 7.82 -2.96
N ILE A 40 14.35 7.82 -2.03
CA ILE A 40 13.51 6.64 -1.80
C ILE A 40 12.58 6.42 -2.99
N ALA A 41 11.95 7.47 -3.53
CA ALA A 41 11.10 7.36 -4.71
C ALA A 41 11.89 6.82 -5.92
N GLN A 42 13.13 7.31 -6.14
CA GLN A 42 14.02 6.80 -7.18
C GLN A 42 14.33 5.31 -6.96
N HIS A 43 14.69 4.92 -5.73
CA HIS A 43 14.98 3.52 -5.38
C HIS A 43 13.78 2.61 -5.69
N LEU A 44 12.57 3.01 -5.33
CA LEU A 44 11.36 2.23 -5.63
C LEU A 44 11.14 2.11 -7.15
N ALA A 45 11.28 3.21 -7.89
CA ALA A 45 11.15 3.18 -9.35
C ALA A 45 12.19 2.27 -10.02
N ASP A 46 13.40 2.15 -9.43
CA ASP A 46 14.49 1.34 -9.97
C ASP A 46 14.40 -0.15 -9.55
N THR A 47 13.51 -0.49 -8.62
CA THR A 47 13.35 -1.87 -8.08
C THR A 47 12.04 -2.54 -8.52
N GLY A 48 11.54 -2.21 -9.71
CA GLY A 48 10.47 -2.95 -10.39
C GLY A 48 9.04 -2.60 -9.97
N HIS A 49 8.85 -1.46 -9.30
CA HIS A 49 7.52 -0.99 -8.90
C HIS A 49 6.73 -0.41 -10.08
N ASP A 50 5.45 -0.74 -10.13
CA ASP A 50 4.50 -0.15 -11.08
C ASP A 50 3.92 1.17 -10.55
N ALA A 51 3.83 1.29 -9.22
CA ALA A 51 3.34 2.49 -8.56
C ALA A 51 3.96 2.70 -7.16
N ILE A 52 3.92 3.95 -6.71
CA ILE A 52 4.30 4.37 -5.35
C ILE A 52 3.08 5.02 -4.71
N ASP A 53 2.69 4.58 -3.51
CA ASP A 53 1.66 5.21 -2.70
C ASP A 53 2.30 6.04 -1.60
N VAL A 54 2.14 7.36 -1.66
CA VAL A 54 2.66 8.29 -0.66
C VAL A 54 1.56 8.71 0.33
N ASN A 55 1.94 9.31 1.45
CA ASN A 55 0.99 9.84 2.44
C ASN A 55 0.01 8.80 3.02
N GLY A 56 0.34 7.51 2.94
CA GLY A 56 -0.40 6.46 3.63
C GLY A 56 0.03 6.32 5.09
N THR A 57 -0.45 5.27 5.75
CA THR A 57 -0.06 4.94 7.14
C THR A 57 1.45 4.77 7.30
N THR A 58 2.09 4.11 6.35
CA THR A 58 3.55 3.90 6.32
C THR A 58 4.31 5.21 6.15
N GLY A 59 3.74 6.18 5.43
CA GLY A 59 4.27 7.54 5.28
C GLY A 59 3.98 8.45 6.46
N GLU A 60 3.49 7.92 7.59
CA GLU A 60 3.17 8.68 8.81
C GLU A 60 2.17 9.83 8.57
N ALA A 61 1.14 9.58 7.75
CA ALA A 61 0.11 10.55 7.38
C ALA A 61 -0.53 11.31 8.56
N PRO A 62 -0.77 10.69 9.75
CA PRO A 62 -1.35 11.41 10.89
C PRO A 62 -0.48 12.53 11.44
N THR A 63 0.84 12.50 11.20
CA THR A 63 1.80 13.47 11.71
C THR A 63 2.34 14.42 10.63
N THR A 64 1.87 14.27 9.39
CA THR A 64 2.21 15.16 8.27
C THR A 64 1.11 16.20 8.03
N LYS A 65 1.51 17.46 7.86
CA LYS A 65 0.58 18.56 7.54
C LYS A 65 0.12 18.47 6.09
N THR A 66 -1.04 19.05 5.77
CA THR A 66 -1.55 19.12 4.39
C THR A 66 -0.52 19.68 3.41
N SER A 67 0.16 20.78 3.76
CA SER A 67 1.20 21.37 2.91
C SER A 67 2.37 20.42 2.65
N GLU A 68 2.78 19.65 3.65
CA GLU A 68 3.84 18.64 3.52
C GLU A 68 3.38 17.49 2.62
N LYS A 69 2.13 17.00 2.79
CA LYS A 69 1.56 15.94 1.93
C LYS A 69 1.54 16.34 0.46
N LEU A 70 1.10 17.57 0.16
CA LEU A 70 1.07 18.07 -1.21
C LEU A 70 2.48 18.22 -1.80
N GLU A 71 3.45 18.65 -1.00
CA GLU A 71 4.83 18.77 -1.46
C GLU A 71 5.51 17.41 -1.66
N ILE A 72 5.24 16.40 -0.80
CA ILE A 72 5.69 15.01 -1.02
C ILE A 72 5.21 14.51 -2.38
N ILE A 73 3.94 14.74 -2.75
CA ILE A 73 3.41 14.35 -4.07
C ILE A 73 4.22 15.01 -5.18
N ARG A 74 4.49 16.33 -5.10
CA ARG A 74 5.26 17.06 -6.13
C ARG A 74 6.68 16.51 -6.28
N VAL A 75 7.38 16.33 -5.16
CA VAL A 75 8.76 15.79 -5.15
C VAL A 75 8.79 14.40 -5.76
N VAL A 76 7.89 13.50 -5.34
CA VAL A 76 7.86 12.14 -5.88
C VAL A 76 7.54 12.13 -7.37
N LYS A 77 6.48 12.84 -7.80
CA LYS A 77 6.12 12.94 -9.22
C LYS A 77 7.25 13.52 -10.08
N SER A 78 7.90 14.58 -9.62
CA SER A 78 9.03 15.16 -10.34
C SER A 78 10.24 14.22 -10.44
N THR A 79 10.44 13.36 -9.43
CA THR A 79 11.54 12.39 -9.38
C THR A 79 11.31 11.21 -10.32
N VAL A 80 10.11 10.64 -10.28
CA VAL A 80 9.83 9.39 -11.01
C VAL A 80 9.34 9.64 -12.44
N GLY A 81 8.77 10.81 -12.72
CA GLY A 81 8.18 11.13 -14.03
C GLY A 81 7.11 10.10 -14.41
N ASP A 82 7.12 9.67 -15.66
CA ASP A 82 6.16 8.70 -16.20
C ASP A 82 6.59 7.23 -16.01
N ARG A 83 7.71 6.97 -15.27
CA ARG A 83 8.24 5.61 -15.08
C ARG A 83 7.35 4.75 -14.19
N VAL A 84 6.74 5.34 -13.18
CA VAL A 84 5.83 4.68 -12.25
C VAL A 84 4.67 5.60 -11.91
N LYS A 85 3.51 5.03 -11.63
CA LYS A 85 2.34 5.78 -11.17
C LYS A 85 2.54 6.29 -9.75
N VAL A 86 1.93 7.43 -9.43
CA VAL A 86 1.95 8.01 -8.08
C VAL A 86 0.54 8.03 -7.52
N LEU A 87 0.29 7.18 -6.52
CA LEU A 87 -0.92 7.17 -5.70
C LEU A 87 -0.66 7.97 -4.43
N THR A 88 -1.72 8.42 -3.79
CA THR A 88 -1.61 9.09 -2.49
C THR A 88 -2.74 8.75 -1.55
N GLY A 89 -2.38 8.51 -0.28
CA GLY A 89 -3.33 8.46 0.82
C GLY A 89 -3.96 9.84 1.02
N ALA A 90 -5.28 9.91 0.88
CA ALA A 90 -6.07 11.12 1.13
C ALA A 90 -7.19 10.89 2.15
N GLY A 91 -7.35 9.65 2.64
CA GLY A 91 -8.39 9.27 3.59
C GLY A 91 -8.15 9.79 5.01
N ASP A 92 -9.23 10.22 5.64
CA ASP A 92 -9.29 10.66 7.03
C ASP A 92 -10.60 10.16 7.66
N ASN A 93 -10.77 10.31 8.96
CA ASN A 93 -12.02 9.97 9.66
C ASN A 93 -13.06 11.10 9.61
N GLU A 94 -12.75 12.23 8.98
CA GLU A 94 -13.67 13.30 8.66
C GLU A 94 -13.93 13.37 7.15
N THR A 95 -15.20 13.22 6.76
CA THR A 95 -15.59 13.19 5.34
C THR A 95 -15.29 14.50 4.61
N ALA A 96 -15.56 15.64 5.21
CA ALA A 96 -15.35 16.95 4.57
C ALA A 96 -13.85 17.19 4.32
N TYR A 97 -12.99 16.85 5.28
CA TYR A 97 -11.54 16.92 5.11
C TYR A 97 -11.05 15.96 4.02
N THR A 98 -11.53 14.71 4.00
CA THR A 98 -11.19 13.73 2.96
C THR A 98 -11.55 14.23 1.56
N VAL A 99 -12.73 14.83 1.40
CA VAL A 99 -13.19 15.44 0.15
C VAL A 99 -12.27 16.61 -0.29
N ASP A 100 -11.87 17.48 0.64
CA ASP A 100 -10.94 18.58 0.35
C ASP A 100 -9.55 18.04 -0.06
N GLN A 101 -9.03 17.06 0.66
CA GLN A 101 -7.75 16.43 0.31
C GLN A 101 -7.81 15.74 -1.05
N ALA A 102 -8.90 15.02 -1.37
CA ALA A 102 -9.06 14.37 -2.67
C ALA A 102 -8.99 15.38 -3.83
N LYS A 103 -9.66 16.55 -3.70
CA LYS A 103 -9.61 17.64 -4.69
C LYS A 103 -8.20 18.19 -4.85
N ARG A 104 -7.51 18.52 -3.75
CA ARG A 104 -6.14 19.05 -3.78
C ARG A 104 -5.14 18.07 -4.40
N CYS A 105 -5.28 16.77 -4.10
CA CYS A 105 -4.44 15.74 -4.72
C CYS A 105 -4.74 15.60 -6.21
N ALA A 106 -6.01 15.70 -6.62
CA ALA A 106 -6.41 15.67 -8.02
C ALA A 106 -5.78 16.81 -8.83
N GLU A 107 -5.72 18.03 -8.26
CA GLU A 107 -5.05 19.20 -8.88
C GLU A 107 -3.55 18.97 -9.14
N LEU A 108 -2.91 18.06 -8.40
CA LEU A 108 -1.51 17.66 -8.60
C LEU A 108 -1.35 16.53 -9.63
N GLY A 109 -2.46 16.04 -10.21
CA GLY A 109 -2.45 15.03 -11.25
C GLY A 109 -1.95 13.67 -10.76
N VAL A 110 -2.31 13.25 -9.55
CA VAL A 110 -2.02 11.89 -9.06
C VAL A 110 -2.77 10.85 -9.87
N ASP A 111 -2.20 9.65 -10.00
CA ASP A 111 -2.79 8.55 -10.78
C ASP A 111 -3.87 7.79 -10.03
N GLY A 112 -3.95 7.95 -8.71
CA GLY A 112 -4.94 7.32 -7.86
C GLY A 112 -4.97 7.86 -6.44
N LEU A 113 -6.11 7.69 -5.78
CA LEU A 113 -6.30 8.00 -4.38
C LEU A 113 -6.47 6.72 -3.57
N LEU A 114 -5.69 6.55 -2.51
CA LEU A 114 -5.90 5.52 -1.50
C LEU A 114 -6.74 6.11 -0.36
N ILE A 115 -7.97 5.63 -0.23
CA ILE A 115 -8.91 6.13 0.80
C ILE A 115 -9.14 5.03 1.83
N VAL A 116 -8.63 5.25 3.04
CA VAL A 116 -8.86 4.34 4.17
C VAL A 116 -10.28 4.51 4.71
N ALA A 117 -10.89 3.41 5.17
CA ALA A 117 -12.15 3.49 5.91
C ALA A 117 -11.99 4.44 7.12
N PRO A 118 -13.00 5.27 7.45
CA PRO A 118 -12.93 6.17 8.59
C PRO A 118 -12.54 5.42 9.86
N TYR A 119 -11.44 5.83 10.48
CA TYR A 119 -10.85 5.20 11.65
C TYR A 119 -11.26 5.91 12.93
N TYR A 120 -11.19 5.21 14.09
CA TYR A 120 -11.44 5.72 15.43
C TYR A 120 -12.92 5.94 15.76
N ASN A 121 -13.67 6.70 14.97
CA ASN A 121 -15.09 7.04 15.21
C ASN A 121 -16.08 5.91 14.83
N LYS A 122 -15.61 4.81 14.23
CA LYS A 122 -16.34 3.56 13.95
C LYS A 122 -17.74 3.78 13.37
N PRO A 123 -17.87 4.43 12.22
CA PRO A 123 -19.17 4.66 11.60
C PRO A 123 -19.87 3.34 11.24
N PRO A 124 -21.22 3.32 11.23
CA PRO A 124 -21.96 2.18 10.68
C PRO A 124 -21.72 2.06 9.17
N GLN A 125 -22.04 0.91 8.58
CA GLN A 125 -21.80 0.62 7.16
C GLN A 125 -22.43 1.67 6.22
N ALA A 126 -23.61 2.18 6.53
CA ALA A 126 -24.25 3.26 5.77
C ALA A 126 -23.42 4.55 5.82
N GLY A 127 -22.75 4.84 6.94
CA GLY A 127 -21.85 5.98 7.08
C GLY A 127 -20.56 5.79 6.28
N ILE A 128 -19.99 4.57 6.29
CA ILE A 128 -18.82 4.21 5.46
C ILE A 128 -19.17 4.37 3.97
N GLU A 129 -20.31 3.84 3.54
CA GLU A 129 -20.77 3.95 2.16
C GLU A 129 -20.96 5.43 1.75
N ALA A 130 -21.62 6.23 2.59
CA ALA A 130 -21.82 7.66 2.33
C ALA A 130 -20.49 8.42 2.25
N HIS A 131 -19.52 8.10 3.10
CA HIS A 131 -18.17 8.69 3.07
C HIS A 131 -17.47 8.44 1.73
N PHE A 132 -17.37 7.18 1.29
CA PHE A 132 -16.72 6.85 0.02
C PHE A 132 -17.45 7.46 -1.18
N LYS A 133 -18.80 7.46 -1.20
CA LYS A 133 -19.58 8.09 -2.26
C LYS A 133 -19.37 9.61 -2.31
N ALA A 134 -19.27 10.29 -1.16
CA ALA A 134 -18.98 11.72 -1.12
C ALA A 134 -17.59 12.06 -1.69
N VAL A 135 -16.58 11.25 -1.36
CA VAL A 135 -15.23 11.39 -1.92
C VAL A 135 -15.23 11.13 -3.43
N ALA A 136 -15.87 10.05 -3.85
CA ALA A 136 -15.96 9.69 -5.27
C ALA A 136 -16.69 10.75 -6.12
N ALA A 137 -17.71 11.40 -5.56
CA ALA A 137 -18.42 12.48 -6.24
C ALA A 137 -17.60 13.78 -6.35
N ALA A 138 -16.50 13.90 -5.62
CA ALA A 138 -15.71 15.13 -5.55
C ALA A 138 -14.53 15.18 -6.55
N THR A 139 -14.23 14.07 -7.23
CA THR A 139 -13.09 13.94 -8.14
C THR A 139 -13.31 12.83 -9.17
N ASP A 140 -12.69 12.96 -10.33
CA ASP A 140 -12.63 11.89 -11.35
C ASP A 140 -11.39 10.97 -11.19
N VAL A 141 -10.50 11.27 -10.25
CA VAL A 141 -9.31 10.43 -9.99
C VAL A 141 -9.74 9.04 -9.52
N PRO A 142 -9.16 7.96 -10.07
CA PRO A 142 -9.45 6.60 -9.62
C PRO A 142 -9.17 6.40 -8.13
N ILE A 143 -10.09 5.74 -7.44
CA ILE A 143 -10.03 5.48 -5.99
C ILE A 143 -9.77 4.01 -5.73
N MET A 144 -8.79 3.72 -4.88
CA MET A 144 -8.59 2.44 -4.22
C MET A 144 -9.11 2.57 -2.79
N MET A 145 -10.16 1.83 -2.46
CA MET A 145 -10.62 1.69 -1.07
C MET A 145 -9.55 0.97 -0.23
N TYR A 146 -9.42 1.32 1.04
CA TYR A 146 -8.51 0.63 1.94
C TYR A 146 -9.23 0.13 3.20
N ASP A 147 -9.28 -1.19 3.35
CA ASP A 147 -9.91 -1.87 4.47
C ASP A 147 -8.85 -2.51 5.38
N ILE A 148 -8.72 -1.97 6.59
CA ILE A 148 -7.77 -2.42 7.62
C ILE A 148 -8.39 -2.34 9.03
N PRO A 149 -9.31 -3.25 9.36
CA PRO A 149 -10.08 -3.17 10.62
C PRO A 149 -9.21 -3.23 11.88
N GLY A 150 -8.01 -3.84 11.81
CA GLY A 150 -7.04 -3.82 12.90
C GLY A 150 -6.54 -2.41 13.28
N ARG A 151 -6.67 -1.42 12.37
CA ARG A 151 -6.33 -0.01 12.62
C ARG A 151 -7.55 0.89 12.70
N THR A 152 -8.53 0.68 11.83
CA THR A 152 -9.73 1.52 11.76
C THR A 152 -10.73 1.22 12.88
N GLY A 153 -10.70 0.00 13.43
CA GLY A 153 -11.63 -0.47 14.46
C GLY A 153 -12.99 -0.90 13.88
N VAL A 154 -13.19 -0.82 12.56
CA VAL A 154 -14.39 -1.29 11.85
C VAL A 154 -13.99 -1.75 10.45
N PRO A 155 -14.46 -2.93 9.96
CA PRO A 155 -14.25 -3.36 8.59
C PRO A 155 -15.21 -2.64 7.63
N ILE A 156 -14.86 -2.63 6.34
CA ILE A 156 -15.85 -2.45 5.28
C ILE A 156 -16.47 -3.83 5.03
N GLU A 157 -17.75 -4.00 5.30
CA GLU A 157 -18.43 -5.27 5.08
C GLU A 157 -18.57 -5.58 3.60
N GLU A 158 -18.61 -6.87 3.23
CA GLU A 158 -18.65 -7.34 1.85
C GLU A 158 -19.78 -6.68 1.04
N ASP A 159 -21.00 -6.60 1.61
CA ASP A 159 -22.14 -5.97 0.94
C ASP A 159 -21.93 -4.47 0.71
N THR A 160 -21.23 -3.79 1.61
CA THR A 160 -20.85 -2.38 1.44
C THR A 160 -19.83 -2.23 0.32
N ILE A 161 -18.80 -3.09 0.28
CA ILE A 161 -17.82 -3.12 -0.82
C ILE A 161 -18.54 -3.37 -2.16
N CYS A 162 -19.49 -4.32 -2.21
CA CYS A 162 -20.23 -4.61 -3.43
C CYS A 162 -21.01 -3.38 -3.95
N ARG A 163 -21.69 -2.63 -3.06
CA ARG A 163 -22.39 -1.40 -3.47
C ARG A 163 -21.42 -0.27 -3.88
N LEU A 164 -20.25 -0.20 -3.26
CA LEU A 164 -19.23 0.78 -3.61
C LEU A 164 -18.52 0.45 -4.93
N ALA A 165 -18.39 -0.83 -5.28
CA ALA A 165 -17.82 -1.27 -6.55
C ALA A 165 -18.68 -0.85 -7.78
N GLU A 166 -19.96 -0.46 -7.57
CA GLU A 166 -20.81 0.10 -8.62
C GLU A 166 -20.50 1.57 -8.92
N VAL A 167 -19.72 2.25 -8.08
CA VAL A 167 -19.31 3.65 -8.27
C VAL A 167 -18.18 3.73 -9.27
N LYS A 168 -18.37 4.44 -10.37
CA LYS A 168 -17.51 4.43 -11.57
C LYS A 168 -16.01 4.61 -11.30
N ASN A 169 -15.64 5.52 -10.41
CA ASN A 169 -14.23 5.83 -10.11
C ASN A 169 -13.69 5.13 -8.84
N ILE A 170 -14.47 4.24 -8.22
CA ILE A 170 -13.96 3.29 -7.23
C ILE A 170 -13.52 2.04 -8.00
N VAL A 171 -12.22 1.90 -8.22
CA VAL A 171 -11.67 0.94 -9.19
C VAL A 171 -10.88 -0.21 -8.55
N ALA A 172 -10.61 -0.15 -7.26
CA ALA A 172 -9.84 -1.17 -6.56
C ALA A 172 -10.09 -1.19 -5.04
N LEU A 173 -9.67 -2.29 -4.42
CA LEU A 173 -9.62 -2.47 -2.97
C LEU A 173 -8.19 -2.87 -2.56
N LYS A 174 -7.60 -2.17 -1.59
CA LYS A 174 -6.48 -2.66 -0.78
C LYS A 174 -7.06 -3.40 0.42
N ASP A 175 -6.86 -4.70 0.47
CA ASP A 175 -7.37 -5.57 1.53
C ASP A 175 -6.26 -5.92 2.53
N ALA A 176 -6.38 -5.42 3.74
CA ALA A 176 -5.57 -5.76 4.89
C ALA A 176 -6.43 -6.30 6.06
N LYS A 177 -7.55 -6.95 5.72
CA LYS A 177 -8.48 -7.56 6.67
C LYS A 177 -7.97 -8.88 7.24
N GLY A 178 -7.10 -9.56 6.50
CA GLY A 178 -6.57 -10.86 6.90
C GLY A 178 -7.55 -12.02 6.73
N ASN A 179 -8.53 -11.89 5.82
CA ASN A 179 -9.54 -12.92 5.57
C ASN A 179 -9.66 -13.24 4.06
N PRO A 180 -8.83 -14.19 3.54
CA PRO A 180 -8.88 -14.57 2.12
C PRO A 180 -10.23 -15.08 1.64
N ALA A 181 -11.05 -15.67 2.51
CA ALA A 181 -12.40 -16.10 2.15
C ALA A 181 -13.31 -14.91 1.81
N SER A 182 -13.26 -13.84 2.63
CA SER A 182 -13.96 -12.58 2.35
C SER A 182 -13.47 -11.94 1.06
N THR A 183 -12.15 -11.91 0.84
CA THR A 183 -11.55 -11.41 -0.41
C THR A 183 -12.08 -12.17 -1.63
N SER A 184 -12.13 -13.50 -1.55
CA SER A 184 -12.66 -14.36 -2.62
C SER A 184 -14.12 -14.03 -2.95
N TRP A 185 -14.96 -13.83 -1.93
CA TRP A 185 -16.37 -13.45 -2.11
C TRP A 185 -16.52 -12.07 -2.76
N VAL A 186 -15.72 -11.09 -2.34
CA VAL A 186 -15.74 -9.75 -2.94
C VAL A 186 -15.37 -9.82 -4.43
N ILE A 187 -14.28 -10.51 -4.77
CA ILE A 187 -13.84 -10.66 -6.17
C ILE A 187 -14.92 -11.37 -7.00
N GLN A 188 -15.46 -12.47 -6.50
CA GLN A 188 -16.48 -13.26 -7.21
C GLN A 188 -17.76 -12.45 -7.47
N ARG A 189 -18.17 -11.61 -6.51
CA ARG A 189 -19.42 -10.85 -6.59
C ARG A 189 -19.29 -9.57 -7.42
N THR A 190 -18.10 -8.96 -7.47
CA THR A 190 -17.93 -7.62 -8.05
C THR A 190 -16.99 -7.59 -9.25
N GLY A 191 -16.03 -8.50 -9.34
CA GLY A 191 -14.90 -8.39 -10.28
C GLY A 191 -13.96 -7.25 -9.94
N LEU A 192 -14.10 -6.61 -8.78
CA LEU A 192 -13.24 -5.50 -8.36
C LEU A 192 -11.79 -5.97 -8.18
N PRO A 193 -10.79 -5.28 -8.78
CA PRO A 193 -9.38 -5.55 -8.53
C PRO A 193 -9.05 -5.41 -7.03
N VAL A 194 -8.51 -6.48 -6.43
CA VAL A 194 -8.09 -6.48 -5.02
C VAL A 194 -6.57 -6.58 -4.95
N TYR A 195 -5.96 -5.74 -4.14
CA TYR A 195 -4.54 -5.74 -3.82
C TYR A 195 -4.34 -6.21 -2.37
N SER A 196 -3.35 -7.07 -2.15
CA SER A 196 -2.92 -7.39 -0.79
C SER A 196 -2.35 -6.14 -0.12
N GLY A 197 -2.83 -5.84 1.07
CA GLY A 197 -2.31 -4.77 1.93
C GLY A 197 -1.45 -5.28 3.08
N ASP A 198 -1.16 -6.58 3.11
CA ASP A 198 -0.35 -7.25 4.13
C ASP A 198 0.65 -8.20 3.46
N ASP A 199 1.95 -7.92 3.63
CA ASP A 199 3.01 -8.62 2.90
C ASP A 199 3.03 -10.13 3.12
N ILE A 200 2.73 -10.60 4.33
CA ILE A 200 2.68 -12.05 4.63
C ILE A 200 1.49 -12.75 3.93
N LEU A 201 0.48 -11.98 3.54
CA LEU A 201 -0.69 -12.48 2.82
C LEU A 201 -0.63 -12.26 1.30
N ASN A 202 0.49 -11.77 0.77
CA ASN A 202 0.63 -11.50 -0.65
C ASN A 202 0.30 -12.74 -1.52
N LEU A 203 0.98 -13.85 -1.31
CA LEU A 203 0.72 -15.09 -2.06
C LEU A 203 -0.65 -15.72 -1.73
N PRO A 204 -1.09 -15.85 -0.46
CA PRO A 204 -2.44 -16.29 -0.13
C PRO A 204 -3.54 -15.49 -0.84
N LEU A 205 -3.43 -14.16 -0.94
CA LEU A 205 -4.44 -13.35 -1.63
C LEU A 205 -4.36 -13.48 -3.17
N LEU A 206 -3.17 -13.66 -3.76
CA LEU A 206 -3.06 -14.03 -5.18
C LEU A 206 -3.81 -15.32 -5.47
N SER A 207 -3.73 -16.32 -4.58
CA SER A 207 -4.38 -17.62 -4.78
C SER A 207 -5.90 -17.56 -4.82
N VAL A 208 -6.51 -16.51 -4.28
CA VAL A 208 -7.96 -16.26 -4.32
C VAL A 208 -8.35 -15.15 -5.31
N GLY A 209 -7.40 -14.67 -6.15
CA GLY A 209 -7.68 -13.79 -7.27
C GLY A 209 -7.26 -12.33 -7.10
N ALA A 210 -6.48 -11.98 -6.06
CA ALA A 210 -5.88 -10.66 -5.97
C ALA A 210 -4.97 -10.37 -7.18
N VAL A 211 -4.89 -9.09 -7.58
CA VAL A 211 -4.18 -8.68 -8.80
C VAL A 211 -2.76 -8.17 -8.54
N GLY A 212 -2.40 -7.93 -7.28
CA GLY A 212 -1.11 -7.38 -6.90
C GLY A 212 -1.04 -7.01 -5.42
N PHE A 213 -0.06 -6.18 -5.07
CA PHE A 213 0.27 -5.82 -3.69
C PHE A 213 0.34 -4.31 -3.51
N VAL A 214 -0.07 -3.82 -2.34
CA VAL A 214 0.32 -2.52 -1.79
C VAL A 214 1.21 -2.81 -0.58
N SER A 215 2.45 -3.08 -0.86
CA SER A 215 3.47 -3.61 0.05
C SER A 215 4.09 -2.53 0.93
N VAL A 216 4.65 -2.93 2.06
CA VAL A 216 5.61 -2.16 2.85
C VAL A 216 7.01 -2.73 2.66
N CYS A 217 7.15 -4.05 2.60
CA CYS A 217 8.43 -4.72 2.38
C CYS A 217 9.05 -4.46 0.99
N GLY A 218 8.27 -3.91 0.05
CA GLY A 218 8.77 -3.46 -1.25
C GLY A 218 9.93 -2.47 -1.17
N HIS A 219 10.09 -1.73 -0.07
CA HIS A 219 11.26 -0.89 0.17
C HIS A 219 12.59 -1.67 0.17
N THR A 220 12.57 -2.92 0.61
CA THR A 220 13.76 -3.74 0.82
C THR A 220 13.89 -4.90 -0.16
N VAL A 221 12.76 -5.44 -0.62
CA VAL A 221 12.68 -6.65 -1.45
C VAL A 221 11.81 -6.48 -2.70
N GLY A 222 11.77 -5.27 -3.27
CA GLY A 222 10.94 -4.94 -4.44
C GLY A 222 11.19 -5.87 -5.63
N ASN A 223 12.45 -6.12 -5.99
CA ASN A 223 12.80 -7.04 -7.08
C ASN A 223 12.31 -8.47 -6.84
N GLN A 224 12.39 -8.97 -5.60
CA GLN A 224 11.90 -10.31 -5.25
C GLN A 224 10.37 -10.38 -5.28
N LEU A 225 9.67 -9.34 -4.80
CA LEU A 225 8.22 -9.24 -4.92
C LEU A 225 7.76 -9.20 -6.38
N LYS A 226 8.50 -8.45 -7.23
CA LYS A 226 8.25 -8.44 -8.68
C LYS A 226 8.44 -9.83 -9.28
N ALA A 227 9.53 -10.52 -8.93
CA ALA A 227 9.79 -11.89 -9.39
C ALA A 227 8.70 -12.88 -8.92
N MET A 228 8.18 -12.73 -7.69
CA MET A 228 7.07 -13.54 -7.19
C MET A 228 5.78 -13.31 -8.00
N LEU A 229 5.46 -12.06 -8.33
CA LEU A 229 4.32 -11.72 -9.20
C LEU A 229 4.49 -12.29 -10.60
N ASP A 230 5.68 -12.14 -11.19
CA ASP A 230 5.97 -12.65 -12.53
C ASP A 230 5.84 -14.18 -12.60
N ALA A 231 6.37 -14.89 -11.61
CA ALA A 231 6.24 -16.36 -11.50
C ALA A 231 4.75 -16.75 -11.38
N TRP A 232 4.01 -16.11 -10.48
CA TRP A 232 2.60 -16.40 -10.26
C TRP A 232 1.77 -16.22 -11.54
N PHE A 233 1.91 -15.08 -12.22
CA PHE A 233 1.13 -14.79 -13.43
C PHE A 233 1.61 -15.54 -14.68
N ALA A 234 2.83 -16.10 -14.65
CA ALA A 234 3.30 -17.06 -15.63
C ALA A 234 2.78 -18.50 -15.38
N GLY A 235 2.07 -18.74 -14.25
CA GLY A 235 1.57 -20.05 -13.86
C GLY A 235 2.57 -20.90 -13.06
N ASP A 236 3.73 -20.37 -12.72
CA ASP A 236 4.75 -21.03 -11.90
C ASP A 236 4.48 -20.78 -10.40
N SER A 237 3.43 -21.44 -9.90
CA SER A 237 3.04 -21.33 -8.49
C SER A 237 4.09 -21.91 -7.52
N VAL A 238 4.91 -22.85 -7.99
CA VAL A 238 5.99 -23.44 -7.18
C VAL A 238 7.06 -22.38 -6.92
N ARG A 239 7.54 -21.71 -7.98
CA ARG A 239 8.53 -20.63 -7.82
C ARG A 239 7.99 -19.45 -7.03
N ALA A 240 6.73 -19.08 -7.23
CA ALA A 240 6.08 -18.03 -6.42
C ALA A 240 6.05 -18.39 -4.92
N LEU A 241 5.78 -19.67 -4.59
CA LEU A 241 5.80 -20.16 -3.21
C LEU A 241 7.21 -20.16 -2.61
N GLU A 242 8.21 -20.60 -3.37
CA GLU A 242 9.61 -20.56 -2.93
C GLU A 242 10.02 -19.14 -2.54
N ILE A 243 9.77 -18.15 -3.43
CA ILE A 243 10.10 -16.74 -3.16
C ILE A 243 9.34 -16.24 -1.92
N HIS A 244 8.05 -16.56 -1.80
CA HIS A 244 7.27 -16.19 -0.63
C HIS A 244 7.89 -16.72 0.67
N GLN A 245 8.31 -17.99 0.68
CA GLN A 245 8.93 -18.63 1.84
C GLN A 245 10.31 -18.04 2.16
N GLU A 246 11.12 -17.74 1.15
CA GLU A 246 12.40 -17.05 1.29
C GLU A 246 12.24 -15.67 1.95
N LEU A 247 11.12 -14.99 1.70
CA LEU A 247 10.82 -13.63 2.20
C LEU A 247 10.12 -13.59 3.56
N LEU A 248 9.66 -14.71 4.12
CA LEU A 248 8.97 -14.75 5.42
C LEU A 248 9.73 -14.04 6.54
N PRO A 249 11.07 -14.16 6.68
CA PRO A 249 11.81 -13.41 7.68
C PRO A 249 11.67 -11.88 7.52
N VAL A 250 11.68 -11.36 6.29
CA VAL A 250 11.51 -9.93 5.99
C VAL A 250 10.09 -9.49 6.32
N PHE A 251 9.08 -10.25 5.89
CA PHE A 251 7.67 -9.93 6.16
C PHE A 251 7.42 -9.88 7.66
N THR A 252 7.85 -10.90 8.41
CA THR A 252 7.69 -10.95 9.86
C THR A 252 8.54 -9.89 10.56
N GLY A 253 9.79 -9.73 10.14
CA GLY A 253 10.76 -8.82 10.73
C GLY A 253 10.29 -7.37 10.65
N THR A 254 9.82 -6.91 9.49
CA THR A 254 9.35 -5.54 9.27
C THR A 254 8.17 -5.16 10.16
N PHE A 255 7.34 -6.12 10.55
CA PHE A 255 6.12 -5.87 11.33
C PHE A 255 6.20 -6.33 12.81
N ARG A 256 7.41 -6.56 13.36
CA ARG A 256 7.56 -6.84 14.82
C ARG A 256 7.11 -5.66 15.69
N THR A 257 7.09 -4.47 15.14
CA THR A 257 6.44 -3.28 15.70
C THR A 257 5.70 -2.54 14.57
N GLN A 258 5.38 -1.27 14.75
CA GLN A 258 4.73 -0.50 13.67
C GLN A 258 5.68 -0.42 12.45
N GLY A 259 5.15 -0.82 11.27
CA GLY A 259 5.98 -1.08 10.07
C GLY A 259 6.85 0.09 9.61
N ALA A 260 6.42 1.35 9.77
CA ALA A 260 7.23 2.51 9.38
C ALA A 260 8.55 2.58 10.17
N ILE A 261 8.54 2.22 11.45
CA ILE A 261 9.72 2.25 12.33
C ILE A 261 10.82 1.34 11.77
N LEU A 262 10.47 0.07 11.52
CA LEU A 262 11.46 -0.91 11.07
C LEU A 262 11.79 -0.78 9.58
N THR A 263 10.88 -0.28 8.75
CA THR A 263 11.17 0.04 7.36
C THR A 263 12.23 1.16 7.25
N LYS A 264 12.13 2.21 8.05
CA LYS A 264 13.13 3.29 8.10
C LYS A 264 14.50 2.77 8.56
N ALA A 265 14.51 1.93 9.61
CA ALA A 265 15.72 1.26 10.06
C ALA A 265 16.33 0.36 8.97
N ALA A 266 15.51 -0.40 8.24
CA ALA A 266 15.94 -1.25 7.14
C ALA A 266 16.58 -0.44 6.01
N LEU A 267 15.94 0.65 5.58
CA LEU A 267 16.51 1.56 4.58
C LEU A 267 17.86 2.10 5.01
N THR A 268 18.01 2.51 6.27
CA THR A 268 19.28 2.97 6.83
C THR A 268 20.34 1.86 6.80
N LEU A 269 19.99 0.61 7.14
CA LEU A 269 20.88 -0.55 7.03
C LEU A 269 21.30 -0.85 5.58
N MET A 270 20.48 -0.50 4.61
CA MET A 270 20.79 -0.60 3.16
C MET A 270 21.62 0.60 2.67
N GLY A 271 21.84 1.62 3.50
CA GLY A 271 22.54 2.86 3.12
C GLY A 271 21.65 3.84 2.34
N LEU A 272 20.35 3.73 2.50
CA LEU A 272 19.34 4.64 1.98
C LEU A 272 18.84 5.59 3.08
N PRO A 273 18.26 6.75 2.74
CA PRO A 273 17.85 7.76 3.72
C PRO A 273 16.54 7.35 4.42
N GLY A 274 16.58 6.36 5.35
CA GLY A 274 15.41 5.95 6.13
C GLY A 274 14.83 7.09 7.00
N GLY A 275 15.70 7.96 7.50
CA GLY A 275 15.32 9.10 8.33
C GLY A 275 14.86 8.68 9.74
N PHE A 276 14.31 9.66 10.47
CA PHE A 276 13.74 9.52 11.81
C PHE A 276 12.21 9.41 11.74
N THR A 277 11.57 9.00 12.83
CA THR A 277 10.12 9.01 12.98
C THR A 277 9.65 10.30 13.66
N ARG A 278 8.36 10.65 13.51
CA ARG A 278 7.70 11.70 14.32
C ARG A 278 6.89 11.07 15.44
N LEU A 279 6.90 11.70 16.63
CA LEU A 279 6.00 11.29 17.71
C LEU A 279 4.54 11.26 17.20
N PRO A 280 3.74 10.26 17.64
CA PRO A 280 3.99 9.33 18.75
C PRO A 280 4.85 8.10 18.38
N LEU A 281 5.26 7.93 17.12
CA LEU A 281 6.22 6.89 16.79
C LEU A 281 7.62 7.29 17.30
N VAL A 282 8.39 6.29 17.71
CA VAL A 282 9.79 6.43 18.12
C VAL A 282 10.67 5.59 17.23
N ASP A 283 11.95 5.95 17.11
CA ASP A 283 12.90 5.19 16.31
C ASP A 283 13.12 3.78 16.87
N ALA A 284 13.55 2.87 16.01
CA ALA A 284 13.89 1.51 16.41
C ALA A 284 15.01 1.49 17.44
N THR A 285 14.87 0.65 18.47
CA THR A 285 15.94 0.40 19.45
C THR A 285 17.09 -0.43 18.83
N ASP A 286 18.28 -0.37 19.44
CA ASP A 286 19.43 -1.18 18.99
C ASP A 286 19.11 -2.67 18.93
N ALA A 287 18.34 -3.19 19.90
CA ALA A 287 17.91 -4.58 19.92
C ALA A 287 16.97 -4.91 18.72
N GLN A 288 16.04 -4.02 18.39
CA GLN A 288 15.17 -4.18 17.23
C GLN A 288 15.96 -4.11 15.92
N ILE A 289 16.94 -3.20 15.83
CA ILE A 289 17.81 -3.07 14.65
C ILE A 289 18.67 -4.33 14.47
N ALA A 290 19.23 -4.87 15.56
CA ALA A 290 20.02 -6.12 15.51
C ALA A 290 19.20 -7.30 14.99
N GLN A 291 17.97 -7.47 15.51
CA GLN A 291 17.08 -8.54 15.06
C GLN A 291 16.65 -8.33 13.60
N LEU A 292 16.26 -7.10 13.23
CA LEU A 292 15.88 -6.76 11.85
C LEU A 292 17.02 -7.04 10.85
N ARG A 293 18.27 -6.74 11.23
CA ARG A 293 19.44 -7.02 10.41
C ARG A 293 19.54 -8.51 10.06
N GLU A 294 19.27 -9.37 11.03
CA GLU A 294 19.27 -10.83 10.81
C GLU A 294 18.11 -11.25 9.91
N ASP A 295 16.89 -10.74 10.15
CA ASP A 295 15.73 -11.03 9.32
C ASP A 295 15.94 -10.61 7.85
N LEU A 296 16.54 -9.43 7.63
CA LEU A 296 16.85 -8.92 6.28
C LEU A 296 17.90 -9.80 5.57
N ARG A 297 18.95 -10.25 6.29
CA ARG A 297 19.98 -11.15 5.73
C ARG A 297 19.39 -12.50 5.33
N GLN A 298 18.53 -13.07 6.18
CA GLN A 298 17.84 -14.34 5.87
C GLN A 298 16.96 -14.22 4.63
N GLY A 299 16.33 -13.07 4.41
CA GLY A 299 15.57 -12.78 3.20
C GLY A 299 16.40 -12.30 2.01
N GLY A 300 17.73 -12.39 2.08
CA GLY A 300 18.63 -12.08 0.97
C GLY A 300 18.83 -10.59 0.69
N VAL A 301 18.50 -9.71 1.65
CA VAL A 301 18.70 -8.26 1.49
C VAL A 301 20.17 -7.91 1.68
N VAL A 302 20.74 -7.15 0.73
CA VAL A 302 22.10 -6.65 0.80
C VAL A 302 22.17 -5.44 1.74
N LEU A 303 22.97 -5.53 2.78
CA LEU A 303 23.17 -4.48 3.78
C LEU A 303 24.56 -3.82 3.61
N LYS A 304 24.64 -2.55 4.00
CA LYS A 304 25.92 -1.81 4.05
C LYS A 304 26.54 -1.83 5.44
#